data_e489e2e59ea8a63f553c4743349c14ba
#
_entry.id   e489e2e59ea8a63f553c4743349c14ba
#
_cell.length_a   1.000
_cell.length_b   1.000
_cell.length_c   1.000
_cell.angle_alpha   90.00
_cell.angle_beta   90.00
_cell.angle_gamma   90.00
#
_symmetry.space_group_name_H-M   'P 1'
#
loop_
_entity.id
_entity.type
_entity.pdbx_description
1 polymer ?
#
loop_
_entity_poly.entity_id
_entity_poly.type
_entity_poly.pdbx_seq_one_letter_code
_entity_poly.pdbx_strand_id
1 'polypeptide(L)'
;KLNHEIARIIEQIPGKSERWVMTHIQDETRMAFAGTNAAPAAMITVKTFGELAPEQYDMLTKSFCQSAAQLLKVPSDRLYVTYEPITHWGWDGTNF
;
A
#
# COMPACT_ATOMS: atom_id res chain seq x y z
N LYS A 1 0.51 11.67 8.96
CA LYS A 1 1.67 11.84 8.10
C LYS A 1 1.82 10.68 7.13
N LEU A 2 1.97 9.46 7.66
CA LEU A 2 2.04 8.28 6.81
C LEU A 2 0.74 8.06 6.06
N ASN A 3 -0.40 8.25 6.74
CA ASN A 3 -1.70 8.11 6.09
C ASN A 3 -1.84 9.08 4.92
N HIS A 4 -1.39 10.30 5.10
CA HIS A 4 -1.50 11.31 4.06
C HIS A 4 -0.59 10.98 2.88
N GLU A 5 0.59 10.46 3.16
CA GLU A 5 1.52 10.09 2.09
C GLU A 5 0.99 8.91 1.29
N ILE A 6 0.38 7.93 1.96
CA ILE A 6 -0.22 6.78 1.28
C ILE A 6 -1.34 7.26 0.36
N ALA A 7 -2.21 8.14 0.86
CA ALA A 7 -3.30 8.68 0.05
C ALA A 7 -2.77 9.42 -1.17
N ARG A 8 -1.69 10.19 -1.00
CA ARG A 8 -1.09 10.94 -2.09
C ARG A 8 -0.58 10.00 -3.18
N ILE A 9 0.01 8.88 -2.78
CA ILE A 9 0.49 7.89 -3.74
C ILE A 9 -0.69 7.32 -4.54
N ILE A 10 -1.77 6.96 -3.84
CA ILE A 10 -2.94 6.36 -4.49
C ILE A 10 -3.59 7.35 -5.45
N GLU A 11 -3.55 8.63 -5.13
CA GLU A 11 -4.18 9.66 -5.97
C GLU A 11 -3.51 9.80 -7.33
N GLN A 12 -2.33 9.24 -7.53
CA GLN A 12 -1.71 9.21 -8.85
C GLN A 12 -2.50 8.37 -9.84
N ILE A 13 -3.39 7.52 -9.35
CA ILE A 13 -4.25 6.70 -10.19
C ILE A 13 -5.53 7.49 -10.47
N PRO A 14 -5.90 7.72 -11.74
CA PRO A 14 -7.12 8.46 -12.06
C PRO A 14 -8.34 7.84 -11.40
N GLY A 15 -9.19 8.68 -10.81
CA GLY A 15 -10.40 8.23 -10.12
C GLY A 15 -10.19 7.77 -8.70
N LYS A 16 -8.96 7.76 -8.19
CA LYS A 16 -8.66 7.36 -6.82
C LYS A 16 -8.25 8.58 -6.02
N SER A 17 -9.15 9.11 -5.19
CA SER A 17 -8.86 10.29 -4.39
C SER A 17 -8.78 9.91 -2.92
N GLU A 18 -8.14 10.77 -2.13
CA GLU A 18 -7.99 10.56 -0.69
C GLU A 18 -9.32 10.33 0.00
N ARG A 19 -10.39 10.90 -0.54
CA ARG A 19 -11.73 10.77 0.03
C ARG A 19 -12.15 9.31 0.19
N TRP A 20 -11.65 8.43 -0.67
CA TRP A 20 -12.05 7.02 -0.70
C TRP A 20 -10.98 6.09 -0.18
N VAL A 21 -9.90 6.63 0.38
CA VAL A 21 -8.79 5.82 0.87
C VAL A 21 -8.95 5.56 2.36
N MET A 22 -8.94 4.29 2.71
CA MET A 22 -8.92 3.88 4.12
C MET A 22 -7.58 3.19 4.39
N THR A 23 -6.93 3.60 5.46
CA THR A 23 -5.62 3.08 5.82
C THR A 23 -5.68 2.41 7.17
N HIS A 24 -5.11 1.22 7.27
CA HIS A 24 -4.92 0.51 8.54
C HIS A 24 -3.43 0.31 8.73
N ILE A 25 -2.89 0.81 9.83
CA ILE A 25 -1.47 0.68 10.15
C ILE A 25 -1.33 -0.19 11.38
N GLN A 26 -0.52 -1.23 11.25
CA GLN A 26 -0.19 -2.13 12.35
C GLN A 26 1.33 -2.09 12.51
N ASP A 27 1.80 -1.40 13.53
CA ASP A 27 3.23 -1.26 13.77
C ASP A 27 3.67 -2.11 14.97
N GLU A 28 4.97 -2.11 15.23
CA GLU A 28 5.57 -2.89 16.30
C GLU A 28 5.22 -4.36 16.21
N THR A 29 5.01 -4.84 14.98
CA THR A 29 4.70 -6.23 14.72
C THR A 29 6.00 -6.99 14.48
N ARG A 30 6.11 -8.18 15.07
CA ARG A 30 7.29 -9.01 14.87
C ARG A 30 7.28 -9.55 13.44
N MET A 31 8.32 -9.23 12.66
CA MET A 31 8.41 -9.63 11.26
C MET A 31 9.79 -10.16 10.96
N ALA A 32 9.85 -11.17 10.09
CA ALA A 32 11.10 -11.68 9.57
C ALA A 32 11.03 -11.69 8.05
N PHE A 33 12.14 -11.39 7.42
CA PHE A 33 12.25 -11.42 5.95
C PHE A 33 13.54 -12.18 5.62
N ALA A 34 13.44 -13.14 4.71
CA ALA A 34 14.58 -14.01 4.34
C ALA A 34 15.19 -14.66 5.56
N GLY A 35 14.36 -15.03 6.55
CA GLY A 35 14.80 -15.73 7.73
C GLY A 35 15.41 -14.88 8.81
N THR A 36 15.36 -13.54 8.68
CA THR A 36 16.01 -12.68 9.68
C THR A 36 15.08 -11.50 10.04
N ASN A 37 15.19 -11.06 11.29
CA ASN A 37 14.53 -9.86 11.77
C ASN A 37 15.54 -8.80 12.19
N ALA A 38 16.77 -8.88 11.69
CA ALA A 38 17.85 -7.98 12.10
C ALA A 38 17.69 -6.58 11.57
N ALA A 39 16.90 -6.38 10.49
CA ALA A 39 16.66 -5.07 9.92
C ALA A 39 15.15 -4.84 9.79
N PRO A 40 14.70 -3.58 9.73
CA PRO A 40 13.27 -3.32 9.55
C PRO A 40 12.73 -3.94 8.28
N ALA A 41 11.48 -4.40 8.35
CA ALA A 41 10.77 -4.96 7.21
C ALA A 41 9.33 -4.48 7.27
N ALA A 42 8.64 -4.52 6.12
CA ALA A 42 7.24 -4.12 6.07
C ALA A 42 6.51 -4.89 4.99
N MET A 43 5.19 -4.96 5.14
CA MET A 43 4.32 -5.52 4.14
C MET A 43 3.15 -4.58 3.94
N ILE A 44 2.93 -4.18 2.69
CA ILE A 44 1.83 -3.29 2.33
C ILE A 44 0.87 -4.08 1.46
N THR A 45 -0.39 -4.11 1.86
CA THR A 45 -1.45 -4.74 1.09
C THR A 45 -2.39 -3.66 0.59
N VAL A 46 -2.63 -3.64 -0.72
CA VAL A 46 -3.48 -2.64 -1.34
C VAL A 46 -4.67 -3.35 -1.97
N LYS A 47 -5.87 -3.00 -1.50
CA LYS A 47 -7.09 -3.52 -2.09
C LYS A 47 -7.70 -2.43 -2.94
N THR A 48 -8.05 -2.76 -4.20
CA THR A 48 -8.63 -1.80 -5.12
C THR A 48 -9.95 -2.32 -5.64
N PHE A 49 -10.87 -1.41 -5.95
CA PHE A 49 -12.07 -1.79 -6.66
C PHE A 49 -11.72 -1.89 -8.14
N GLY A 50 -11.73 -3.13 -8.65
CA GLY A 50 -11.33 -3.39 -10.01
C GLY A 50 -9.83 -3.49 -10.18
N GLU A 51 -9.41 -3.91 -11.36
CA GLU A 51 -8.02 -4.17 -11.66
C GLU A 51 -7.38 -2.95 -12.31
N LEU A 52 -6.11 -2.72 -11.97
CA LEU A 52 -5.34 -1.64 -12.58
C LEU A 52 -4.48 -2.20 -13.70
N ALA A 53 -3.97 -1.32 -14.55
CA ALA A 53 -3.01 -1.73 -15.57
C ALA A 53 -1.68 -2.10 -14.92
N PRO A 54 -0.89 -3.03 -15.52
CA PRO A 54 0.40 -3.40 -14.93
C PRO A 54 1.32 -2.22 -14.66
N GLU A 55 1.31 -1.23 -15.54
CA GLU A 55 2.15 -0.04 -15.37
C GLU A 55 1.76 0.75 -14.12
N GLN A 56 0.48 0.74 -13.78
CA GLN A 56 0.00 1.43 -12.58
C GLN A 56 0.46 0.72 -11.32
N TYR A 57 0.43 -0.62 -11.31
CA TYR A 57 0.95 -1.38 -10.19
C TYR A 57 2.44 -1.12 -10.00
N ASP A 58 3.21 -1.08 -11.10
CA ASP A 58 4.64 -0.80 -11.03
C ASP A 58 4.90 0.57 -10.43
N MET A 59 4.13 1.57 -10.84
CA MET A 59 4.28 2.93 -10.32
C MET A 59 3.98 2.98 -8.82
N LEU A 60 2.92 2.30 -8.40
CA LEU A 60 2.55 2.27 -6.99
C LEU A 60 3.64 1.62 -6.15
N THR A 61 4.16 0.48 -6.59
CA THR A 61 5.20 -0.23 -5.86
C THR A 61 6.44 0.65 -5.71
N LYS A 62 6.84 1.33 -6.77
CA LYS A 62 8.00 2.21 -6.72
C LYS A 62 7.78 3.33 -5.70
N SER A 63 6.60 3.95 -5.73
CA SER A 63 6.29 5.04 -4.82
C SER A 63 6.21 4.57 -3.38
N PHE A 64 5.60 3.41 -3.12
CA PHE A 64 5.52 2.88 -1.77
C PHE A 64 6.92 2.54 -1.23
N CYS A 65 7.78 1.95 -2.05
CA CYS A 65 9.13 1.64 -1.62
C CYS A 65 9.91 2.89 -1.27
N GLN A 66 9.79 3.94 -2.08
CA GLN A 66 10.47 5.19 -1.81
C GLN A 66 9.99 5.83 -0.50
N SER A 67 8.68 5.86 -0.30
CA SER A 67 8.11 6.46 0.91
C SER A 67 8.45 5.66 2.15
N ALA A 68 8.44 4.33 2.08
CA ALA A 68 8.79 3.51 3.22
C ALA A 68 10.25 3.71 3.61
N ALA A 69 11.14 3.84 2.63
CA ALA A 69 12.55 4.07 2.91
C ALA A 69 12.75 5.41 3.62
N GLN A 70 12.00 6.43 3.21
CA GLN A 70 12.14 7.77 3.79
C GLN A 70 11.47 7.89 5.15
N LEU A 71 10.25 7.40 5.28
CA LEU A 71 9.44 7.64 6.47
C LEU A 71 9.61 6.58 7.53
N LEU A 72 9.79 5.32 7.13
CA LEU A 72 9.86 4.20 8.06
C LEU A 72 11.25 3.62 8.18
N LYS A 73 12.19 4.09 7.36
CA LYS A 73 13.57 3.58 7.34
C LYS A 73 13.61 2.09 7.01
N VAL A 74 12.68 1.62 6.18
CA VAL A 74 12.64 0.24 5.73
C VAL A 74 13.33 0.16 4.37
N PRO A 75 14.41 -0.65 4.25
CA PRO A 75 15.05 -0.83 2.95
C PRO A 75 14.07 -1.43 1.94
N SER A 76 14.14 -0.99 0.69
CA SER A 76 13.18 -1.44 -0.30
C SER A 76 13.28 -2.94 -0.58
N ASP A 77 14.41 -3.57 -0.31
CA ASP A 77 14.55 -5.02 -0.50
C ASP A 77 14.02 -5.82 0.69
N ARG A 78 13.44 -5.15 1.69
CA ARG A 78 12.78 -5.80 2.82
C ARG A 78 11.32 -5.37 2.90
N LEU A 79 10.72 -5.07 1.76
CA LEU A 79 9.35 -4.60 1.66
C LEU A 79 8.63 -5.39 0.59
N TYR A 80 7.49 -5.98 0.95
CA TYR A 80 6.57 -6.56 -0.02
C TYR A 80 5.36 -5.64 -0.18
N VAL A 81 4.91 -5.47 -1.41
CA VAL A 81 3.66 -4.78 -1.71
C VAL A 81 2.80 -5.74 -2.52
N THR A 82 1.62 -6.05 -2.01
CA THR A 82 0.69 -6.93 -2.70
C THR A 82 -0.58 -6.17 -3.05
N TYR A 83 -1.26 -6.61 -4.12
CA TYR A 83 -2.44 -5.94 -4.63
C TYR A 83 -3.57 -6.94 -4.78
N GLU A 84 -4.76 -6.54 -4.31
CA GLU A 84 -5.94 -7.38 -4.39
C GLU A 84 -7.03 -6.61 -5.12
N PRO A 85 -7.24 -6.88 -6.42
CA PRO A 85 -8.39 -6.29 -7.11
C PRO A 85 -9.66 -6.98 -6.64
N ILE A 86 -10.68 -6.19 -6.31
CA ILE A 86 -11.91 -6.69 -5.72
C ILE A 86 -13.06 -6.33 -6.63
N THR A 87 -13.89 -7.33 -6.96
CA THR A 87 -14.99 -7.15 -7.87
C THR A 87 -16.24 -6.60 -7.16
N HIS A 88 -16.46 -7.03 -5.93
CA HIS A 88 -17.64 -6.63 -5.17
C HIS A 88 -17.19 -5.79 -3.99
N TRP A 89 -17.62 -4.54 -3.96
CA TRP A 89 -17.19 -3.58 -2.95
C TRP A 89 -18.40 -2.88 -2.39
N GLY A 90 -18.62 -3.00 -1.08
CA GLY A 90 -19.76 -2.39 -0.42
C GLY A 90 -19.39 -1.07 0.25
N TRP A 91 -20.29 -0.10 0.13
CA TRP A 91 -20.14 1.20 0.78
C TRP A 91 -21.51 1.79 0.96
N ASP A 92 -21.74 2.30 2.15
CA ASP A 92 -22.96 3.05 2.49
C ASP A 92 -24.22 2.28 2.15
N GLY A 93 -24.22 0.98 2.49
CA GLY A 93 -25.40 0.14 2.35
C GLY A 93 -25.63 -0.46 0.99
N THR A 94 -24.75 -0.25 0.04
CA THR A 94 -24.91 -0.79 -1.32
C THR A 94 -23.55 -1.20 -1.87
N ASN A 95 -23.57 -1.90 -2.97
CA ASN A 95 -22.35 -2.34 -3.64
C ASN A 95 -22.18 -1.57 -4.94
N PHE A 96 -20.92 -1.35 -5.27
CA PHE A 96 -20.58 -0.72 -6.55
C PHE A 96 -20.83 -1.68 -7.71
#